data_17a777a466527d155f713850eeabd2cc
#
_entry.id   17a777a466527d155f713850eeabd2cc
#
_cell.length_a   1.000
_cell.length_b   1.000
_cell.length_c   1.000
_cell.angle_alpha   90.00
_cell.angle_beta   90.00
_cell.angle_gamma   90.00
#
_symmetry.space_group_name_H-M   'P 1'
#
loop_
_entity.id
_entity.type
_entity.pdbx_description
1 polymer ?
#
loop_
_entity_poly.entity_id
_entity_poly.type
_entity_poly.pdbx_seq_one_letter_code
_entity_poly.pdbx_strand_id
1 'polypeptide(L)'
;MKKIVVLTGAGISQESGIKTFRDAGGLWEGYPVLEVATPEGYARNPELVLAFYNARRRELKKAQPNAAHYALKQLEKSYEVSIITQNIDDLHERAGSKNIIHLHGELNKVRSLTNEQEILDWQGDLSSADTDSQGGPLRPHVVWFGEAVPNIVVAMRLVKQADVLLVIGTSLQVYPAAGLIDTVKSSDIPIYLVDP
;
A
#
# COMPACT_ATOMS: atom_id res chain seq x y z
N MET A 1 -22.70 -2.78 14.92
CA MET A 1 -22.73 -2.41 13.48
C MET A 1 -22.16 -3.58 12.71
N LYS A 2 -22.61 -3.80 11.45
CA LYS A 2 -21.95 -4.81 10.58
C LYS A 2 -20.55 -4.37 10.24
N LYS A 3 -19.65 -5.35 10.14
CA LYS A 3 -18.23 -5.14 9.82
C LYS A 3 -18.01 -5.31 8.32
N ILE A 4 -17.55 -4.25 7.68
CA ILE A 4 -17.13 -4.28 6.28
C ILE A 4 -15.62 -4.22 6.23
N VAL A 5 -15.00 -5.23 5.64
CA VAL A 5 -13.58 -5.20 5.32
C VAL A 5 -13.42 -4.89 3.84
N VAL A 6 -12.53 -3.97 3.53
CA VAL A 6 -12.27 -3.52 2.15
C VAL A 6 -10.83 -3.82 1.80
N LEU A 7 -10.60 -4.64 0.78
CA LEU A 7 -9.27 -4.86 0.21
C LEU A 7 -9.11 -3.95 -1.02
N THR A 8 -8.15 -3.02 -0.99
CA THR A 8 -7.91 -2.11 -2.11
C THR A 8 -6.55 -2.33 -2.76
N GLY A 9 -6.46 -2.06 -4.05
CA GLY A 9 -5.23 -2.02 -4.83
C GLY A 9 -5.12 -0.74 -5.64
N ALA A 10 -4.10 -0.63 -6.49
CA ALA A 10 -3.74 0.60 -7.20
C ALA A 10 -4.86 1.15 -8.11
N GLY A 11 -5.79 0.29 -8.56
CA GLY A 11 -6.93 0.71 -9.36
C GLY A 11 -7.82 1.75 -8.69
N ILE A 12 -7.98 1.71 -7.35
CA ILE A 12 -8.79 2.72 -6.64
C ILE A 12 -8.18 4.12 -6.74
N SER A 13 -6.86 4.23 -6.89
CA SER A 13 -6.12 5.50 -6.97
C SER A 13 -5.89 5.99 -8.41
N GLN A 14 -6.34 5.23 -9.42
CA GLN A 14 -6.11 5.56 -10.82
C GLN A 14 -6.77 6.88 -11.23
N GLU A 15 -8.02 7.11 -10.84
CA GLU A 15 -8.73 8.37 -11.09
C GLU A 15 -8.15 9.56 -10.33
N SER A 16 -7.31 9.31 -9.31
CA SER A 16 -6.55 10.31 -8.60
C SER A 16 -5.25 10.71 -9.32
N GLY A 17 -4.95 10.10 -10.48
CA GLY A 17 -3.75 10.33 -11.28
C GLY A 17 -2.54 9.50 -10.86
N ILE A 18 -2.72 8.53 -9.95
CA ILE A 18 -1.66 7.58 -9.59
C ILE A 18 -1.73 6.39 -10.55
N LYS A 19 -0.64 6.15 -11.27
CA LYS A 19 -0.57 5.05 -12.23
C LYS A 19 -0.54 3.69 -11.51
N THR A 20 -1.25 2.75 -12.12
CA THR A 20 -1.34 1.38 -11.59
C THR A 20 -0.08 0.59 -11.93
N PHE A 21 0.23 -0.43 -11.15
CA PHE A 21 1.31 -1.39 -11.36
C PHE A 21 1.07 -2.34 -12.56
N ARG A 22 0.06 -2.09 -13.42
CA ARG A 22 -0.41 -2.99 -14.49
C ARG A 22 0.39 -2.91 -15.79
N ASP A 23 1.55 -2.26 -15.84
CA ASP A 23 2.27 -2.20 -17.09
C ASP A 23 2.77 -3.59 -17.51
N ALA A 24 2.28 -4.04 -18.66
CA ALA A 24 2.68 -5.28 -19.28
C ALA A 24 4.22 -5.35 -19.39
N GLY A 25 4.82 -6.42 -18.88
CA GLY A 25 6.25 -6.66 -19.01
C GLY A 25 7.10 -6.46 -17.76
N GLY A 26 6.48 -6.31 -16.55
CA GLY A 26 7.23 -6.18 -15.29
C GLY A 26 7.86 -4.82 -15.08
N LEU A 27 7.32 -3.80 -15.71
CA LEU A 27 7.74 -2.41 -15.51
C LEU A 27 6.81 -1.70 -14.52
N TRP A 28 7.40 -0.89 -13.66
CA TRP A 28 6.70 0.07 -12.83
C TRP A 28 7.17 1.47 -13.21
N GLU A 29 6.28 2.26 -13.80
CA GLU A 29 6.60 3.61 -14.30
C GLU A 29 7.82 3.65 -15.25
N GLY A 30 7.95 2.63 -16.11
CA GLY A 30 9.05 2.51 -17.07
C GLY A 30 10.33 1.92 -16.50
N TYR A 31 10.37 1.54 -15.21
CA TYR A 31 11.52 0.89 -14.60
C TYR A 31 11.26 -0.61 -14.39
N PRO A 32 12.24 -1.49 -14.64
CA PRO A 32 12.12 -2.89 -14.26
C PRO A 32 11.85 -3.00 -12.76
N VAL A 33 10.79 -3.72 -12.39
CA VAL A 33 10.37 -3.87 -10.99
C VAL A 33 11.49 -4.40 -10.09
N LEU A 34 12.25 -5.36 -10.62
CA LEU A 34 13.36 -5.96 -9.87
C LEU A 34 14.51 -4.99 -9.57
N GLU A 35 14.60 -3.88 -10.30
CA GLU A 35 15.62 -2.85 -10.06
C GLU A 35 15.18 -1.84 -8.99
N VAL A 36 13.87 -1.55 -8.88
CA VAL A 36 13.37 -0.47 -8.02
C VAL A 36 12.54 -0.95 -6.82
N ALA A 37 12.14 -2.21 -6.79
CA ALA A 37 11.26 -2.74 -5.76
C ALA A 37 11.72 -4.11 -5.21
N THR A 38 13.03 -4.29 -5.06
CA THR A 38 13.64 -5.45 -4.37
C THR A 38 14.81 -5.01 -3.50
N PRO A 39 15.15 -5.77 -2.44
CA PRO A 39 16.36 -5.54 -1.64
C PRO A 39 17.64 -5.60 -2.50
N GLU A 40 17.71 -6.51 -3.45
CA GLU A 40 18.85 -6.68 -4.36
C GLU A 40 19.01 -5.49 -5.31
N GLY A 41 17.89 -4.93 -5.81
CA GLY A 41 17.88 -3.72 -6.62
C GLY A 41 18.42 -2.52 -5.84
N TYR A 42 17.97 -2.37 -4.60
CA TYR A 42 18.47 -1.33 -3.71
C TYR A 42 19.96 -1.50 -3.38
N ALA A 43 20.40 -2.70 -3.05
CA ALA A 43 21.81 -2.97 -2.77
C ALA A 43 22.72 -2.70 -3.99
N ARG A 44 22.22 -2.92 -5.21
CA ARG A 44 22.95 -2.68 -6.46
C ARG A 44 23.02 -1.21 -6.83
N ASN A 45 21.95 -0.48 -6.68
CA ASN A 45 21.84 0.93 -7.06
C ASN A 45 20.88 1.71 -6.16
N PRO A 46 21.31 2.06 -4.93
CA PRO A 46 20.46 2.80 -4.00
C PRO A 46 20.00 4.15 -4.55
N GLU A 47 20.86 4.85 -5.27
CA GLU A 47 20.54 6.17 -5.87
C GLU A 47 19.35 6.07 -6.84
N LEU A 48 19.32 5.05 -7.71
CA LEU A 48 18.20 4.82 -8.63
C LEU A 48 16.91 4.57 -7.85
N VAL A 49 16.97 3.73 -6.82
CA VAL A 49 15.78 3.38 -6.01
C VAL A 49 15.28 4.61 -5.24
N LEU A 50 16.17 5.38 -4.62
CA LEU A 50 15.81 6.61 -3.94
C LEU A 50 15.18 7.63 -4.90
N ALA A 51 15.78 7.83 -6.07
CA ALA A 51 15.23 8.73 -7.10
C ALA A 51 13.84 8.27 -7.57
N PHE A 52 13.64 6.97 -7.76
CA PHE A 52 12.35 6.37 -8.12
C PHE A 52 11.26 6.69 -7.09
N TYR A 53 11.50 6.42 -5.79
CA TYR A 53 10.51 6.69 -4.74
C TYR A 53 10.33 8.17 -4.47
N ASN A 54 11.36 8.99 -4.63
CA ASN A 54 11.25 10.45 -4.55
C ASN A 54 10.32 11.01 -5.63
N ALA A 55 10.42 10.51 -6.86
CA ALA A 55 9.51 10.88 -7.94
C ALA A 55 8.06 10.52 -7.58
N ARG A 56 7.83 9.30 -7.07
CA ARG A 56 6.48 8.85 -6.60
C ARG A 56 5.95 9.74 -5.48
N ARG A 57 6.80 10.13 -4.53
CA ARG A 57 6.42 11.01 -3.41
C ARG A 57 6.02 12.40 -3.91
N ARG A 58 6.74 12.95 -4.89
CA ARG A 58 6.38 14.22 -5.53
C ARG A 58 5.06 14.16 -6.30
N GLU A 59 4.77 13.04 -6.95
CA GLU A 59 3.49 12.81 -7.64
C GLU A 59 2.34 12.66 -6.65
N LEU A 60 2.52 11.89 -5.57
CA LEU A 60 1.51 11.72 -4.53
C LEU A 60 1.07 13.05 -3.91
N LYS A 61 1.98 14.00 -3.74
CA LYS A 61 1.65 15.35 -3.24
C LYS A 61 0.64 16.09 -4.11
N LYS A 62 0.59 15.81 -5.41
CA LYS A 62 -0.33 16.45 -6.37
C LYS A 62 -1.68 15.73 -6.46
N ALA A 63 -1.69 14.43 -6.17
CA ALA A 63 -2.89 13.62 -6.21
C ALA A 63 -3.89 14.04 -5.12
N GLN A 64 -5.18 13.84 -5.39
CA GLN A 64 -6.27 14.07 -4.43
C GLN A 64 -7.11 12.81 -4.31
N PRO A 65 -7.72 12.51 -3.14
CA PRO A 65 -8.68 11.44 -3.04
C PRO A 65 -9.81 11.64 -4.05
N ASN A 66 -10.27 10.54 -4.64
CA ASN A 66 -11.38 10.53 -5.59
C ASN A 66 -12.68 10.04 -4.93
N ALA A 67 -13.75 9.96 -5.72
CA ALA A 67 -15.08 9.58 -5.25
C ALA A 67 -15.11 8.21 -4.53
N ALA A 68 -14.29 7.24 -4.96
CA ALA A 68 -14.23 5.93 -4.32
C ALA A 68 -13.67 6.01 -2.89
N HIS A 69 -12.61 6.80 -2.67
CA HIS A 69 -12.06 7.03 -1.33
C HIS A 69 -13.08 7.68 -0.40
N TYR A 70 -13.79 8.71 -0.88
CA TYR A 70 -14.83 9.37 -0.09
C TYR A 70 -16.05 8.48 0.15
N ALA A 71 -16.41 7.59 -0.79
CA ALA A 71 -17.50 6.64 -0.60
C ALA A 71 -17.18 5.66 0.54
N LEU A 72 -15.94 5.15 0.61
CA LEU A 72 -15.51 4.30 1.73
C LEU A 72 -15.60 5.05 3.06
N LYS A 73 -15.20 6.31 3.09
CA LYS A 73 -15.36 7.16 4.28
C LYS A 73 -16.82 7.33 4.68
N GLN A 74 -17.73 7.47 3.72
CA GLN A 74 -19.14 7.59 4.00
C GLN A 74 -19.76 6.32 4.61
N LEU A 75 -19.28 5.14 4.24
CA LEU A 75 -19.72 3.87 4.82
C LEU A 75 -19.48 3.80 6.33
N GLU A 76 -18.44 4.47 6.85
CA GLU A 76 -18.15 4.53 8.30
C GLU A 76 -19.28 5.16 9.14
N LYS A 77 -20.25 5.86 8.52
CA LYS A 77 -21.41 6.42 9.23
C LYS A 77 -22.38 5.32 9.70
N SER A 78 -22.42 4.19 9.00
CA SER A 78 -23.40 3.13 9.22
C SER A 78 -22.79 1.77 9.50
N TYR A 79 -21.49 1.60 9.24
CA TYR A 79 -20.77 0.34 9.34
C TYR A 79 -19.43 0.52 10.06
N GLU A 80 -18.94 -0.56 10.66
CA GLU A 80 -17.54 -0.67 11.10
C GLU A 80 -16.69 -1.03 9.88
N VAL A 81 -15.97 -0.06 9.33
CA VAL A 81 -15.18 -0.24 8.11
C VAL A 81 -13.71 -0.38 8.46
N SER A 82 -13.07 -1.43 7.95
CA SER A 82 -11.62 -1.62 8.00
C SER A 82 -11.08 -1.72 6.57
N ILE A 83 -10.15 -0.86 6.22
CA ILE A 83 -9.51 -0.85 4.89
C ILE A 83 -8.16 -1.55 5.00
N ILE A 84 -7.97 -2.56 4.17
CA ILE A 84 -6.69 -3.24 3.95
C ILE A 84 -6.22 -2.81 2.57
N THR A 85 -5.16 -2.02 2.52
CA THR A 85 -4.68 -1.51 1.24
C THR A 85 -3.33 -2.10 0.85
N GLN A 86 -3.19 -2.42 -0.44
CA GLN A 86 -1.93 -2.76 -1.08
C GLN A 86 -1.16 -1.50 -1.51
N ASN A 87 -1.86 -0.35 -1.51
CA ASN A 87 -1.29 0.92 -1.93
C ASN A 87 -0.35 1.48 -0.88
N ILE A 88 0.64 2.21 -1.35
CA ILE A 88 1.58 2.96 -0.52
C ILE A 88 1.25 4.46 -0.45
N ASP A 89 0.19 4.89 -1.14
CA ASP A 89 -0.34 6.27 -1.05
C ASP A 89 -1.16 6.49 0.24
N ASP A 90 -1.41 7.75 0.58
CA ASP A 90 -2.16 8.20 1.75
C ASP A 90 -3.58 8.71 1.42
N LEU A 91 -4.14 8.29 0.28
CA LEU A 91 -5.41 8.84 -0.19
C LEU A 91 -6.60 8.42 0.67
N HIS A 92 -6.58 7.25 1.28
CA HIS A 92 -7.60 6.82 2.25
C HIS A 92 -7.59 7.71 3.49
N GLU A 93 -6.42 7.99 4.06
CA GLU A 93 -6.23 8.89 5.20
C GLU A 93 -6.69 10.29 4.86
N ARG A 94 -6.30 10.80 3.70
CA ARG A 94 -6.68 12.15 3.23
C ARG A 94 -8.17 12.27 2.93
N ALA A 95 -8.85 11.18 2.57
CA ALA A 95 -10.31 11.13 2.50
C ALA A 95 -10.98 11.09 3.89
N GLY A 96 -10.20 10.86 4.94
CA GLY A 96 -10.64 10.84 6.33
C GLY A 96 -11.02 9.47 6.87
N SER A 97 -10.74 8.38 6.17
CA SER A 97 -10.89 7.01 6.69
C SER A 97 -9.99 6.78 7.89
N LYS A 98 -10.46 5.98 8.89
CA LYS A 98 -9.80 5.89 10.20
C LYS A 98 -9.07 4.58 10.45
N ASN A 99 -9.61 3.49 9.95
CA ASN A 99 -9.09 2.16 10.23
C ASN A 99 -8.48 1.59 8.95
N ILE A 100 -7.20 1.88 8.73
CA ILE A 100 -6.47 1.54 7.52
C ILE A 100 -5.26 0.68 7.89
N ILE A 101 -5.04 -0.38 7.14
CA ILE A 101 -3.88 -1.26 7.25
C ILE A 101 -3.15 -1.25 5.93
N HIS A 102 -1.96 -0.71 5.90
CA HIS A 102 -1.06 -0.80 4.77
C HIS A 102 -0.33 -2.14 4.78
N LEU A 103 -0.51 -2.94 3.73
CA LEU A 103 0.20 -4.21 3.57
C LEU A 103 1.62 -4.02 3.06
N HIS A 104 1.81 -3.02 2.21
CA HIS A 104 3.08 -2.81 1.50
C HIS A 104 3.83 -1.55 1.96
N GLY A 105 3.51 -1.03 3.14
CA GLY A 105 4.13 0.17 3.69
C GLY A 105 3.52 1.46 3.15
N GLU A 106 4.22 2.58 3.36
CA GLU A 106 3.71 3.92 3.12
C GLU A 106 4.79 4.81 2.49
N LEU A 107 4.45 5.47 1.40
CA LEU A 107 5.38 6.29 0.61
C LEU A 107 5.88 7.53 1.37
N ASN A 108 5.03 8.07 2.26
CA ASN A 108 5.34 9.22 3.11
C ASN A 108 6.08 8.83 4.41
N LYS A 109 6.66 7.63 4.43
CA LYS A 109 7.52 7.17 5.53
C LYS A 109 8.83 6.62 5.03
N VAL A 110 9.83 6.67 5.89
CA VAL A 110 11.13 6.02 5.71
C VAL A 110 11.41 5.14 6.90
N ARG A 111 12.30 4.16 6.75
CA ARG A 111 12.75 3.31 7.84
C ARG A 111 14.26 3.18 7.85
N SER A 112 14.83 3.00 9.05
CA SER A 112 16.23 2.66 9.21
C SER A 112 16.55 1.29 8.63
N LEU A 113 17.75 1.14 8.06
CA LEU A 113 18.29 -0.16 7.64
C LEU A 113 18.94 -0.91 8.80
N THR A 114 19.29 -0.23 9.88
CA THR A 114 19.97 -0.80 11.05
C THR A 114 19.02 -1.07 12.22
N ASN A 115 17.87 -0.38 12.25
CA ASN A 115 16.83 -0.55 13.27
C ASN A 115 15.44 -0.56 12.62
N GLU A 116 14.92 -1.74 12.30
CA GLU A 116 13.63 -1.90 11.61
C GLU A 116 12.42 -1.28 12.35
N GLN A 117 12.56 -1.01 13.65
CA GLN A 117 11.51 -0.39 14.45
C GLN A 117 11.51 1.14 14.30
N GLU A 118 12.58 1.74 13.79
CA GLU A 118 12.67 3.17 13.57
C GLU A 118 12.07 3.54 12.22
N ILE A 119 10.81 3.97 12.28
CA ILE A 119 10.03 4.43 11.13
C ILE A 119 9.72 5.91 11.36
N LEU A 120 10.04 6.75 10.36
CA LEU A 120 9.92 8.20 10.43
C LEU A 120 8.97 8.70 9.35
N ASP A 121 8.15 9.70 9.68
CA ASP A 121 7.38 10.44 8.67
C ASP A 121 8.34 11.25 7.77
N TRP A 122 8.09 11.23 6.46
CA TRP A 122 9.01 11.83 5.50
C TRP A 122 8.28 12.62 4.41
N GLN A 123 8.58 13.91 4.32
CA GLN A 123 7.84 14.81 3.42
C GLN A 123 8.63 15.27 2.19
N GLY A 124 9.94 15.06 2.18
CA GLY A 124 10.85 15.50 1.13
C GLY A 124 11.41 14.37 0.27
N ASP A 125 12.39 14.69 -0.54
CA ASP A 125 13.24 13.72 -1.18
C ASP A 125 14.13 13.07 -0.11
N LEU A 126 14.35 11.78 -0.25
CA LEU A 126 15.29 11.01 0.57
C LEU A 126 16.58 10.85 -0.21
N SER A 127 17.70 11.11 0.42
CA SER A 127 19.05 10.98 -0.16
C SER A 127 19.91 10.01 0.67
N SER A 128 21.02 9.59 0.12
CA SER A 128 22.02 8.76 0.83
C SER A 128 22.71 9.48 1.99
N ALA A 129 22.56 10.81 2.10
CA ALA A 129 23.08 11.60 3.22
C ALA A 129 22.12 11.65 4.42
N ASP A 130 20.85 11.26 4.23
CA ASP A 130 19.87 11.21 5.30
C ASP A 130 20.05 9.96 6.14
N THR A 131 20.04 10.13 7.48
CA THR A 131 20.35 9.06 8.42
C THR A 131 19.27 8.94 9.50
N ASP A 132 19.20 7.77 10.12
CA ASP A 132 18.42 7.50 11.31
C ASP A 132 19.01 8.19 12.56
N SER A 133 18.39 7.97 13.73
CA SER A 133 18.82 8.55 15.00
C SER A 133 20.22 8.15 15.46
N GLN A 134 20.80 7.10 14.88
CA GLN A 134 22.12 6.56 15.21
C GLN A 134 23.15 6.76 14.10
N GLY A 135 22.79 7.49 13.02
CA GLY A 135 23.64 7.71 11.85
C GLY A 135 23.61 6.58 10.83
N GLY A 136 22.70 5.63 10.96
CA GLY A 136 22.49 4.55 9.99
C GLY A 136 21.70 5.02 8.75
N PRO A 137 21.82 4.32 7.61
CA PRO A 137 21.15 4.72 6.38
C PRO A 137 19.64 4.50 6.47
N LEU A 138 18.89 5.38 5.78
CA LEU A 138 17.44 5.29 5.63
C LEU A 138 17.04 4.74 4.26
N ARG A 139 15.89 4.08 4.20
CA ARG A 139 15.25 3.65 2.95
C ARG A 139 13.76 3.98 2.97
N PRO A 140 13.06 4.02 1.80
CA PRO A 140 11.61 4.11 1.76
C PRO A 140 10.95 3.01 2.60
N HIS A 141 9.93 3.37 3.41
CA HIS A 141 9.15 2.41 4.19
C HIS A 141 8.13 1.69 3.29
N VAL A 142 8.64 0.94 2.33
CA VAL A 142 7.86 0.14 1.37
C VAL A 142 8.32 -1.31 1.47
N VAL A 143 7.36 -2.22 1.45
CA VAL A 143 7.63 -3.67 1.38
C VAL A 143 7.96 -4.01 -0.06
N TRP A 144 9.16 -4.50 -0.30
CA TRP A 144 9.64 -4.91 -1.61
C TRP A 144 9.36 -6.38 -1.91
N PHE A 145 9.41 -6.75 -3.17
CA PHE A 145 9.33 -8.15 -3.56
C PHE A 145 10.47 -8.95 -2.91
N GLY A 146 10.14 -10.12 -2.35
CA GLY A 146 11.05 -10.93 -1.56
C GLY A 146 11.04 -10.63 -0.06
N GLU A 147 10.48 -9.51 0.37
CA GLU A 147 10.33 -9.19 1.80
C GLU A 147 9.04 -9.76 2.39
N ALA A 148 9.06 -10.02 3.69
CA ALA A 148 7.85 -10.38 4.44
C ALA A 148 6.87 -9.21 4.46
N VAL A 149 5.56 -9.52 4.45
CA VAL A 149 4.47 -8.54 4.59
C VAL A 149 4.02 -8.51 6.06
N PRO A 150 4.45 -7.53 6.87
CA PRO A 150 4.29 -7.59 8.32
C PRO A 150 2.83 -7.67 8.77
N ASN A 151 1.96 -6.92 8.08
CA ASN A 151 0.55 -6.78 8.46
C ASN A 151 -0.37 -7.87 7.90
N ILE A 152 0.14 -8.90 7.20
CA ILE A 152 -0.70 -9.91 6.56
C ILE A 152 -1.52 -10.72 7.57
N VAL A 153 -0.94 -11.04 8.74
CA VAL A 153 -1.64 -11.81 9.78
C VAL A 153 -2.79 -11.00 10.38
N VAL A 154 -2.58 -9.70 10.59
CA VAL A 154 -3.64 -8.80 11.09
C VAL A 154 -4.75 -8.68 10.05
N ALA A 155 -4.40 -8.50 8.79
CA ALA A 155 -5.35 -8.45 7.67
C ALA A 155 -6.19 -9.73 7.56
N MET A 156 -5.56 -10.91 7.67
CA MET A 156 -6.26 -12.19 7.66
C MET A 156 -7.29 -12.32 8.80
N ARG A 157 -6.95 -11.83 9.99
CA ARG A 157 -7.88 -11.84 11.14
C ARG A 157 -9.09 -10.96 10.88
N LEU A 158 -8.89 -9.76 10.34
CA LEU A 158 -9.98 -8.85 10.00
C LEU A 158 -10.90 -9.43 8.94
N VAL A 159 -10.34 -9.99 7.87
CA VAL A 159 -11.12 -10.60 6.79
C VAL A 159 -11.99 -11.74 7.33
N LYS A 160 -11.46 -12.60 8.21
CA LYS A 160 -12.23 -13.68 8.86
C LYS A 160 -13.36 -13.20 9.78
N GLN A 161 -13.30 -11.98 10.26
CA GLN A 161 -14.29 -11.39 11.17
C GLN A 161 -15.28 -10.47 10.44
N ALA A 162 -15.17 -10.35 9.13
CA ALA A 162 -16.02 -9.49 8.33
C ALA A 162 -17.43 -10.07 8.16
N ASP A 163 -18.43 -9.21 8.13
CA ASP A 163 -19.77 -9.56 7.63
C ASP A 163 -19.87 -9.42 6.11
N VAL A 164 -18.97 -8.60 5.52
CA VAL A 164 -18.86 -8.35 4.07
C VAL A 164 -17.41 -8.06 3.71
N LEU A 165 -16.93 -8.62 2.61
CA LEU A 165 -15.65 -8.28 2.01
C LEU A 165 -15.88 -7.52 0.69
N LEU A 166 -15.36 -6.29 0.60
CA LEU A 166 -15.28 -5.54 -0.65
C LEU A 166 -13.87 -5.63 -1.22
N VAL A 167 -13.74 -5.86 -2.50
CA VAL A 167 -12.45 -5.93 -3.22
C VAL A 167 -12.49 -4.89 -4.32
N ILE A 168 -11.62 -3.88 -4.25
CA ILE A 168 -11.69 -2.69 -5.12
C ILE A 168 -10.35 -2.40 -5.76
N GLY A 169 -10.33 -2.31 -7.11
CA GLY A 169 -9.18 -1.84 -7.87
C GLY A 169 -7.93 -2.71 -7.74
N THR A 170 -8.08 -4.02 -7.58
CA THR A 170 -6.95 -4.95 -7.51
C THR A 170 -7.15 -6.14 -8.46
N SER A 171 -6.10 -6.49 -9.19
CA SER A 171 -6.09 -7.66 -10.07
C SER A 171 -5.93 -8.99 -9.30
N LEU A 172 -5.67 -8.93 -7.99
CA LEU A 172 -5.43 -10.12 -7.14
C LEU A 172 -4.26 -10.99 -7.63
N GLN A 173 -3.22 -10.38 -8.19
CA GLN A 173 -2.04 -11.10 -8.68
C GLN A 173 -0.85 -11.05 -7.73
N VAL A 174 -0.86 -10.13 -6.77
CA VAL A 174 0.26 -9.93 -5.83
C VAL A 174 0.00 -10.69 -4.54
N TYR A 175 0.81 -11.72 -4.28
CA TYR A 175 0.77 -12.49 -3.05
C TYR A 175 1.74 -11.89 -2.00
N PRO A 176 1.42 -12.01 -0.69
CA PRO A 176 0.32 -12.77 -0.08
C PRO A 176 -1.03 -12.04 -0.04
N ALA A 177 -1.14 -10.77 -0.44
CA ALA A 177 -2.37 -9.97 -0.36
C ALA A 177 -3.54 -10.62 -1.12
N ALA A 178 -3.29 -11.16 -2.32
CA ALA A 178 -4.28 -11.86 -3.12
C ALA A 178 -4.89 -13.07 -2.38
N GLY A 179 -4.12 -13.74 -1.56
CA GLY A 179 -4.56 -14.88 -0.74
C GLY A 179 -5.55 -14.53 0.38
N LEU A 180 -5.74 -13.24 0.70
CA LEU A 180 -6.74 -12.83 1.69
C LEU A 180 -8.15 -13.27 1.32
N ILE A 181 -8.50 -13.28 0.05
CA ILE A 181 -9.81 -13.76 -0.44
C ILE A 181 -9.97 -15.25 -0.16
N ASP A 182 -8.92 -16.03 -0.30
CA ASP A 182 -8.97 -17.48 -0.09
C ASP A 182 -9.33 -17.83 1.36
N THR A 183 -9.06 -16.93 2.30
CA THR A 183 -9.36 -17.14 3.72
C THR A 183 -10.87 -17.18 4.02
N VAL A 184 -11.71 -16.67 3.10
CA VAL A 184 -13.17 -16.59 3.26
C VAL A 184 -13.96 -17.24 2.12
N LYS A 185 -13.32 -17.81 1.12
CA LYS A 185 -14.01 -18.51 0.01
C LYS A 185 -14.90 -19.66 0.46
N SER A 186 -14.57 -20.31 1.56
CA SER A 186 -15.34 -21.41 2.15
C SER A 186 -16.31 -20.95 3.25
N SER A 187 -16.44 -19.66 3.48
CA SER A 187 -17.36 -19.09 4.47
C SER A 187 -18.58 -18.46 3.77
N ASP A 188 -19.62 -18.18 4.56
CA ASP A 188 -20.83 -17.48 4.06
C ASP A 188 -20.65 -15.95 3.93
N ILE A 189 -19.41 -15.45 4.02
CA ILE A 189 -19.11 -14.02 3.90
C ILE A 189 -19.26 -13.60 2.43
N PRO A 190 -20.21 -12.70 2.10
CA PRO A 190 -20.36 -12.20 0.75
C PRO A 190 -19.14 -11.38 0.33
N ILE A 191 -18.66 -11.64 -0.88
CA ILE A 191 -17.54 -10.94 -1.50
C ILE A 191 -18.07 -10.15 -2.69
N TYR A 192 -17.80 -8.84 -2.70
CA TYR A 192 -18.14 -7.98 -3.84
C TYR A 192 -16.85 -7.46 -4.47
N LEU A 193 -16.74 -7.62 -5.78
CA LEU A 193 -15.64 -7.08 -6.57
C LEU A 193 -16.11 -5.81 -7.28
N VAL A 194 -15.34 -4.74 -7.13
CA VAL A 194 -15.51 -3.45 -7.83
C VAL A 194 -14.23 -3.16 -8.59
N ASP A 195 -14.26 -3.37 -9.89
CA ASP A 195 -13.14 -3.11 -10.81
C ASP A 195 -13.73 -2.55 -12.11
N PRO A 196 -13.19 -1.46 -12.68
CA PRO A 196 -13.69 -0.86 -13.91
C PRO A 196 -13.46 -1.72 -15.14
#